data_75b68e73751c76aa0c03fc793b2be7f1
#
_entry.id   75b68e73751c76aa0c03fc793b2be7f1
#
_cell.length_a   1.000
_cell.length_b   1.000
_cell.length_c   1.000
_cell.angle_alpha   90.00
_cell.angle_beta   90.00
_cell.angle_gamma   90.00
#
_symmetry.space_group_name_H-M   'P 1'
#
loop_
_entity.id
_entity.type
_entity.pdbx_description
1 polymer ?
#
loop_
_entity_poly.entity_id
_entity_poly.type
_entity_poly.pdbx_seq_one_letter_code
_entity_poly.pdbx_strand_id
1 'polypeptide(L)'
;MVSRRGRFVGAAVAATALLAVAAVVVVRQLTGSGPGLPTIPDKYRSTVESAARTCPRLNVPLMAAQIHAESRWQPDADSGHAQGISQFSPVTWSEWGRDGDGDGQADVWEPKDAIPSQARYMCHLYKVVKDVPGDPTELALAAYNAGPGAVLKARGIPAIDETRGYVDRIVNDLLPKYEKSEAEHASSAPSPSGSSAR
;
A
#
# COMPACT_ATOMS: atom_id res chain seq x y z
N MET A 1 37.11 68.58 27.55
CA MET A 1 36.15 67.64 28.21
C MET A 1 35.09 67.30 27.17
N VAL A 2 35.22 66.12 26.52
CA VAL A 2 34.27 65.62 25.54
C VAL A 2 33.71 64.29 26.04
N SER A 3 32.44 64.30 26.38
CA SER A 3 31.69 63.14 26.87
C SER A 3 31.37 62.20 25.70
N ARG A 4 31.90 61.00 25.75
CA ARG A 4 31.52 59.88 24.88
C ARG A 4 30.28 59.19 25.50
N ARG A 5 29.09 59.39 24.95
CA ARG A 5 27.96 58.49 25.08
C ARG A 5 27.80 57.74 23.78
N GLY A 6 28.13 56.47 23.79
CA GLY A 6 28.00 55.60 22.65
C GLY A 6 27.39 54.26 23.03
N ARG A 7 26.33 53.92 22.37
CA ARG A 7 26.00 52.67 21.73
C ARG A 7 25.99 51.39 22.56
N PHE A 8 24.86 51.03 23.12
CA PHE A 8 24.48 49.66 23.43
C PHE A 8 22.99 49.47 23.10
N VAL A 9 22.63 49.32 21.82
CA VAL A 9 21.25 48.96 21.38
C VAL A 9 21.30 47.94 20.25
N GLY A 10 22.34 47.14 20.12
CA GLY A 10 22.47 46.21 18.98
C GLY A 10 22.45 44.70 19.30
N ALA A 11 22.44 44.31 20.59
CA ALA A 11 22.67 42.89 20.91
C ALA A 11 21.41 42.10 21.33
N ALA A 12 20.27 42.75 21.63
CA ALA A 12 19.10 42.07 22.17
C ALA A 12 18.14 41.49 21.12
N VAL A 13 18.15 41.99 19.88
CA VAL A 13 17.21 41.56 18.84
C VAL A 13 17.66 40.27 18.12
N ALA A 14 19.00 40.05 18.06
CA ALA A 14 19.53 38.85 17.37
C ALA A 14 19.36 37.56 18.21
N ALA A 15 19.34 37.63 19.54
CA ALA A 15 19.21 36.47 20.40
C ALA A 15 17.78 35.89 20.43
N THR A 16 16.76 36.74 20.30
CA THR A 16 15.37 36.28 20.30
C THR A 16 14.96 35.59 18.99
N ALA A 17 15.52 36.01 17.86
CA ALA A 17 15.24 35.37 16.55
C ALA A 17 15.90 33.98 16.46
N LEU A 18 17.09 33.80 17.02
CA LEU A 18 17.77 32.50 17.05
C LEU A 18 17.08 31.47 17.96
N LEU A 19 16.51 31.90 19.09
CA LEU A 19 15.75 31.02 19.97
C LEU A 19 14.42 30.57 19.35
N ALA A 20 13.75 31.44 18.61
CA ALA A 20 12.50 31.10 17.91
C ALA A 20 12.73 30.08 16.79
N VAL A 21 13.83 30.23 16.02
CA VAL A 21 14.20 29.27 14.95
C VAL A 21 14.61 27.94 15.55
N ALA A 22 15.36 27.93 16.64
CA ALA A 22 15.74 26.70 17.34
C ALA A 22 14.52 25.97 17.91
N ALA A 23 13.54 26.67 18.48
CA ALA A 23 12.32 26.09 19.00
C ALA A 23 11.45 25.47 17.88
N VAL A 24 11.34 26.11 16.72
CA VAL A 24 10.62 25.57 15.57
C VAL A 24 11.32 24.33 15.00
N VAL A 25 12.65 24.30 14.95
CA VAL A 25 13.43 23.11 14.50
C VAL A 25 13.31 21.97 15.50
N VAL A 26 13.39 22.25 16.81
CA VAL A 26 13.24 21.23 17.86
C VAL A 26 11.80 20.67 17.90
N VAL A 27 10.77 21.49 17.74
CA VAL A 27 9.38 21.02 17.66
C VAL A 27 9.18 20.14 16.41
N ARG A 28 9.77 20.48 15.25
CA ARG A 28 9.74 19.61 14.07
C ARG A 28 10.51 18.30 14.25
N GLN A 29 11.58 18.30 15.05
CA GLN A 29 12.31 17.06 15.37
C GLN A 29 11.58 16.21 16.41
N LEU A 30 10.78 16.81 17.32
CA LEU A 30 10.01 16.09 18.33
C LEU A 30 8.67 15.56 17.79
N THR A 31 8.13 16.16 16.73
CA THR A 31 6.99 15.61 15.98
C THR A 31 7.48 14.67 14.89
N GLY A 32 8.42 13.80 15.20
CA GLY A 32 9.07 12.86 14.30
C GLY A 32 8.18 12.47 13.11
N SER A 33 8.24 13.26 12.03
CA SER A 33 7.71 12.84 10.74
C SER A 33 8.72 11.83 10.17
N GLY A 34 8.72 10.63 10.75
CA GLY A 34 9.15 9.45 10.02
C GLY A 34 8.40 9.38 8.70
N PRO A 35 8.87 8.63 7.71
CA PRO A 35 8.11 8.47 6.48
C PRO A 35 6.69 8.08 6.86
N GLY A 36 5.71 8.91 6.44
CA GLY A 36 4.30 8.72 6.79
C GLY A 36 3.85 7.30 6.41
N LEU A 37 2.82 6.79 7.06
CA LEU A 37 2.26 5.49 6.70
C LEU A 37 1.91 5.50 5.20
N PRO A 38 2.11 4.39 4.48
CA PRO A 38 1.69 4.32 3.10
C PRO A 38 0.17 4.44 3.03
N THR A 39 -0.33 5.17 2.05
CA THR A 39 -1.76 5.35 1.82
C THR A 39 -2.16 4.81 0.46
N ILE A 40 -3.41 4.40 0.33
CA ILE A 40 -4.00 4.08 -0.96
C ILE A 40 -4.20 5.39 -1.72
N PRO A 41 -3.67 5.58 -2.95
CA PRO A 41 -3.95 6.77 -3.74
C PRO A 41 -5.47 6.93 -3.97
N ASP A 42 -6.00 8.13 -3.78
CA ASP A 42 -7.45 8.41 -3.83
C ASP A 42 -8.10 7.90 -5.11
N LYS A 43 -7.42 8.05 -6.25
CA LYS A 43 -7.90 7.58 -7.56
C LYS A 43 -8.11 6.06 -7.66
N TYR A 44 -7.55 5.27 -6.75
CA TYR A 44 -7.68 3.81 -6.75
C TYR A 44 -8.50 3.29 -5.57
N ARG A 45 -8.81 4.13 -4.58
CA ARG A 45 -9.45 3.72 -3.34
C ARG A 45 -10.74 2.93 -3.57
N SER A 46 -11.69 3.47 -4.32
CA SER A 46 -12.97 2.81 -4.58
C SER A 46 -12.82 1.46 -5.29
N THR A 47 -11.86 1.35 -6.22
CA THR A 47 -11.55 0.11 -6.93
C THR A 47 -10.97 -0.94 -5.99
N VAL A 48 -10.03 -0.56 -5.11
CA VAL A 48 -9.44 -1.46 -4.10
C VAL A 48 -10.48 -1.92 -3.09
N GLU A 49 -11.32 -1.01 -2.59
CA GLU A 49 -12.41 -1.35 -1.66
C GLU A 49 -13.43 -2.31 -2.28
N SER A 50 -13.74 -2.13 -3.55
CA SER A 50 -14.61 -3.06 -4.29
C SER A 50 -13.93 -4.42 -4.48
N ALA A 51 -12.69 -4.45 -4.91
CA ALA A 51 -11.91 -5.66 -5.12
C ALA A 51 -11.71 -6.48 -3.83
N ALA A 52 -11.50 -5.80 -2.70
CA ALA A 52 -11.37 -6.45 -1.38
C ALA A 52 -12.62 -7.23 -0.94
N ARG A 53 -13.78 -6.98 -1.55
CA ARG A 53 -15.03 -7.71 -1.28
C ARG A 53 -15.24 -8.95 -2.16
N THR A 54 -14.31 -9.26 -3.06
CA THR A 54 -14.43 -10.39 -4.01
C THR A 54 -14.53 -11.75 -3.30
N CYS A 55 -13.84 -11.95 -2.19
CA CYS A 55 -14.00 -13.12 -1.33
C CYS A 55 -13.63 -12.81 0.14
N PRO A 56 -14.09 -13.64 1.11
CA PRO A 56 -13.93 -13.36 2.55
C PRO A 56 -12.49 -13.31 3.06
N ARG A 57 -11.52 -13.80 2.29
CA ARG A 57 -10.11 -13.80 2.68
C ARG A 57 -9.36 -12.53 2.27
N LEU A 58 -9.97 -11.68 1.44
CA LEU A 58 -9.40 -10.39 1.07
C LEU A 58 -9.93 -9.29 1.98
N ASN A 59 -9.08 -8.30 2.20
CA ASN A 59 -9.43 -7.04 2.85
C ASN A 59 -8.66 -5.90 2.17
N VAL A 60 -9.04 -4.68 2.48
CA VAL A 60 -8.44 -3.47 1.89
C VAL A 60 -6.93 -3.37 2.18
N PRO A 61 -6.46 -3.53 3.44
CA PRO A 61 -5.03 -3.50 3.74
C PRO A 61 -4.20 -4.53 2.95
N LEU A 62 -4.69 -5.77 2.82
CA LEU A 62 -3.97 -6.82 2.09
C LEU A 62 -3.87 -6.51 0.61
N MET A 63 -4.97 -6.08 -0.02
CA MET A 63 -4.96 -5.67 -1.42
C MET A 63 -4.00 -4.50 -1.65
N ALA A 64 -4.02 -3.50 -0.77
CA ALA A 64 -3.15 -2.35 -0.85
C ALA A 64 -1.66 -2.72 -0.68
N ALA A 65 -1.35 -3.57 0.30
CA ALA A 65 0.00 -4.06 0.55
C ALA A 65 0.55 -4.83 -0.66
N GLN A 66 -0.27 -5.68 -1.26
CA GLN A 66 0.11 -6.46 -2.43
C GLN A 66 0.35 -5.55 -3.64
N ILE A 67 -0.58 -4.65 -3.99
CA ILE A 67 -0.41 -3.70 -5.11
C ILE A 67 0.84 -2.83 -4.91
N HIS A 68 1.09 -2.39 -3.67
CA HIS A 68 2.31 -1.65 -3.35
C HIS A 68 3.57 -2.48 -3.57
N ALA A 69 3.55 -3.76 -3.22
CA ALA A 69 4.68 -4.65 -3.45
C ALA A 69 4.92 -4.87 -4.94
N GLU A 70 3.86 -5.01 -5.74
CA GLU A 70 3.93 -5.24 -7.19
C GLU A 70 4.51 -4.04 -7.94
N SER A 71 3.91 -2.88 -7.81
CA SER A 71 4.21 -1.73 -8.68
C SER A 71 4.47 -0.43 -7.95
N ARG A 72 4.28 -0.36 -6.61
CA ARG A 72 4.21 0.91 -5.86
C ARG A 72 3.14 1.85 -6.42
N TRP A 73 2.01 1.30 -6.82
CA TRP A 73 0.88 2.02 -7.40
C TRP A 73 1.13 2.60 -8.81
N GLN A 74 2.14 2.14 -9.54
CA GLN A 74 2.44 2.59 -10.89
C GLN A 74 1.70 1.72 -11.92
N PRO A 75 0.72 2.29 -12.67
CA PRO A 75 -0.07 1.52 -13.62
C PRO A 75 0.69 1.13 -14.87
N ASP A 76 1.76 1.85 -15.19
CA ASP A 76 2.65 1.66 -16.32
C ASP A 76 3.91 0.85 -15.98
N ALA A 77 3.93 0.18 -14.82
CA ALA A 77 5.05 -0.65 -14.41
C ALA A 77 5.20 -1.85 -15.37
N ASP A 78 6.40 -2.02 -15.92
CA ASP A 78 6.78 -3.15 -16.76
C ASP A 78 8.14 -3.69 -16.30
N SER A 79 8.14 -4.95 -15.84
CA SER A 79 9.35 -5.66 -15.44
C SER A 79 9.99 -6.47 -16.58
N GLY A 80 9.40 -6.43 -17.78
CA GLY A 80 9.74 -7.31 -18.90
C GLY A 80 9.15 -8.72 -18.79
N HIS A 81 8.62 -9.09 -17.62
CA HIS A 81 7.96 -10.38 -17.36
C HIS A 81 6.51 -10.21 -16.90
N ALA A 82 6.20 -9.08 -16.31
CA ALA A 82 4.89 -8.76 -15.77
C ALA A 82 4.57 -7.27 -15.97
N GLN A 83 3.27 -6.94 -16.06
CA GLN A 83 2.77 -5.67 -16.55
C GLN A 83 1.68 -5.08 -15.66
N GLY A 84 1.60 -3.76 -15.67
CA GLY A 84 0.56 -2.98 -15.02
C GLY A 84 0.68 -2.90 -13.50
N ILE A 85 -0.31 -2.27 -12.89
CA ILE A 85 -0.34 -1.99 -11.44
C ILE A 85 -0.28 -3.27 -10.58
N SER A 86 -0.78 -4.39 -11.11
CA SER A 86 -0.86 -5.70 -10.44
C SER A 86 0.19 -6.70 -10.93
N GLN A 87 1.10 -6.28 -11.81
CA GLN A 87 2.19 -7.10 -12.36
C GLN A 87 1.73 -8.49 -12.84
N PHE A 88 0.72 -8.51 -13.71
CA PHE A 88 0.32 -9.75 -14.37
C PHE A 88 1.32 -10.16 -15.46
N SER A 89 1.71 -11.44 -15.48
CA SER A 89 2.35 -11.99 -16.67
C SER A 89 1.35 -12.05 -17.83
N PRO A 90 1.79 -11.97 -19.09
CA PRO A 90 0.88 -12.09 -20.24
C PRO A 90 0.04 -13.37 -20.24
N VAL A 91 0.62 -14.48 -19.78
CA VAL A 91 -0.09 -15.78 -19.68
C VAL A 91 -1.16 -15.70 -18.61
N THR A 92 -0.84 -15.22 -17.42
CA THR A 92 -1.82 -15.08 -16.33
C THR A 92 -2.91 -14.07 -16.68
N TRP A 93 -2.54 -12.98 -17.37
CA TRP A 93 -3.54 -12.00 -17.83
C TRP A 93 -4.52 -12.60 -18.83
N SER A 94 -4.06 -13.38 -19.80
CA SER A 94 -4.94 -14.02 -20.79
C SER A 94 -5.99 -14.94 -20.16
N GLU A 95 -5.69 -15.53 -19.00
CA GLU A 95 -6.61 -16.41 -18.27
C GLU A 95 -7.51 -15.64 -17.29
N TRP A 96 -6.93 -14.69 -16.55
CA TRP A 96 -7.57 -14.03 -15.39
C TRP A 96 -7.99 -12.58 -15.63
N GLY A 97 -7.45 -11.92 -16.66
CA GLY A 97 -7.82 -10.56 -17.02
C GLY A 97 -9.30 -10.43 -17.37
N ARG A 98 -9.92 -9.37 -16.88
CA ARG A 98 -11.34 -9.06 -17.15
C ARG A 98 -11.50 -7.56 -17.26
N ASP A 99 -12.43 -7.17 -18.10
CA ASP A 99 -13.02 -5.85 -18.13
C ASP A 99 -13.72 -5.60 -16.79
N GLY A 100 -13.20 -4.71 -16.00
CA GLY A 100 -13.63 -4.42 -14.63
C GLY A 100 -14.51 -3.18 -14.53
N ASP A 101 -14.47 -2.28 -15.52
CA ASP A 101 -15.27 -1.06 -15.55
C ASP A 101 -16.38 -1.07 -16.61
N GLY A 102 -16.40 -2.09 -17.48
CA GLY A 102 -17.47 -2.32 -18.44
C GLY A 102 -17.31 -1.53 -19.74
N ASP A 103 -16.10 -1.12 -20.10
CA ASP A 103 -15.81 -0.39 -21.33
C ASP A 103 -15.73 -1.30 -22.57
N GLY A 104 -15.74 -2.63 -22.39
CA GLY A 104 -15.71 -3.66 -23.43
C GLY A 104 -14.31 -4.19 -23.72
N GLN A 105 -13.28 -3.75 -23.02
CA GLN A 105 -11.90 -4.21 -23.17
C GLN A 105 -11.36 -4.68 -21.80
N ALA A 106 -10.44 -5.64 -21.82
CA ALA A 106 -9.68 -6.03 -20.64
C ALA A 106 -8.23 -5.60 -20.85
N ASP A 107 -7.82 -4.51 -20.21
CA ASP A 107 -6.49 -3.91 -20.37
C ASP A 107 -5.67 -4.08 -19.08
N VAL A 108 -4.51 -4.76 -19.18
CA VAL A 108 -3.60 -4.98 -18.06
C VAL A 108 -3.01 -3.67 -17.51
N TRP A 109 -2.97 -2.63 -18.34
CA TRP A 109 -2.46 -1.32 -18.00
C TRP A 109 -3.51 -0.44 -17.30
N GLU A 110 -4.78 -0.84 -17.36
CA GLU A 110 -5.85 -0.13 -16.70
C GLU A 110 -6.09 -0.65 -15.28
N PRO A 111 -5.91 0.20 -14.24
CA PRO A 111 -6.12 -0.19 -12.86
C PRO A 111 -7.52 -0.68 -12.53
N LYS A 112 -8.55 -0.21 -13.25
CA LYS A 112 -9.93 -0.64 -13.05
C LYS A 112 -10.19 -2.07 -13.52
N ASP A 113 -9.33 -2.60 -14.39
CA ASP A 113 -9.34 -3.98 -14.85
C ASP A 113 -8.37 -4.85 -14.05
N ALA A 114 -7.15 -4.35 -13.88
CA ALA A 114 -6.07 -5.10 -13.26
C ALA A 114 -6.33 -5.39 -11.76
N ILE A 115 -6.84 -4.41 -10.98
CA ILE A 115 -7.07 -4.58 -9.54
C ILE A 115 -8.20 -5.60 -9.25
N PRO A 116 -9.39 -5.54 -9.89
CA PRO A 116 -10.41 -6.58 -9.73
C PRO A 116 -9.95 -7.96 -10.23
N SER A 117 -9.18 -8.01 -11.31
CA SER A 117 -8.61 -9.26 -11.83
C SER A 117 -7.63 -9.88 -10.83
N GLN A 118 -6.78 -9.08 -10.19
CA GLN A 118 -5.89 -9.51 -9.11
C GLN A 118 -6.68 -10.12 -7.94
N ALA A 119 -7.74 -9.46 -7.48
CA ALA A 119 -8.56 -9.97 -6.40
C ALA A 119 -9.20 -11.33 -6.75
N ARG A 120 -9.72 -11.48 -7.97
CA ARG A 120 -10.28 -12.76 -8.45
C ARG A 120 -9.21 -13.85 -8.51
N TYR A 121 -8.03 -13.55 -8.99
CA TYR A 121 -6.92 -14.49 -9.05
C TYR A 121 -6.47 -14.89 -7.65
N MET A 122 -6.32 -13.95 -6.72
CA MET A 122 -6.03 -14.26 -5.32
C MET A 122 -7.08 -15.16 -4.68
N CYS A 123 -8.38 -14.90 -4.92
CA CYS A 123 -9.46 -15.75 -4.43
C CYS A 123 -9.40 -17.18 -5.01
N HIS A 124 -8.94 -17.35 -6.25
CA HIS A 124 -8.65 -18.65 -6.82
C HIS A 124 -7.45 -19.32 -6.14
N LEU A 125 -6.36 -18.59 -5.96
CA LEU A 125 -5.14 -19.11 -5.33
C LEU A 125 -5.41 -19.61 -3.91
N TYR A 126 -6.19 -18.91 -3.10
CA TYR A 126 -6.63 -19.41 -1.79
C TYR A 126 -7.32 -20.78 -1.85
N LYS A 127 -8.10 -21.05 -2.91
CA LYS A 127 -8.74 -22.36 -3.10
C LYS A 127 -7.74 -23.41 -3.52
N VAL A 128 -6.77 -23.05 -4.35
CA VAL A 128 -5.72 -23.98 -4.84
C VAL A 128 -4.82 -24.43 -3.70
N VAL A 129 -4.43 -23.51 -2.82
CA VAL A 129 -3.49 -23.82 -1.72
C VAL A 129 -4.15 -24.28 -0.42
N LYS A 130 -5.48 -24.46 -0.40
CA LYS A 130 -6.26 -24.71 0.83
C LYS A 130 -5.80 -25.92 1.66
N ASP A 131 -5.25 -26.93 1.01
CA ASP A 131 -4.80 -28.18 1.63
C ASP A 131 -3.26 -28.20 1.83
N VAL A 132 -2.56 -27.10 1.54
CA VAL A 132 -1.13 -26.94 1.78
C VAL A 132 -0.91 -26.48 3.23
N PRO A 133 -0.01 -27.13 4.00
CA PRO A 133 0.33 -26.69 5.35
C PRO A 133 0.95 -25.30 5.37
N GLY A 134 0.52 -24.42 6.27
CA GLY A 134 1.05 -23.06 6.44
C GLY A 134 -0.06 -22.01 6.55
N ASP A 135 0.33 -20.74 6.63
CA ASP A 135 -0.62 -19.63 6.61
C ASP A 135 -1.23 -19.48 5.21
N PRO A 136 -2.57 -19.47 5.09
CA PRO A 136 -3.23 -19.42 3.78
C PRO A 136 -2.91 -18.13 3.00
N THR A 137 -2.67 -17.00 3.66
CA THR A 137 -2.37 -15.73 3.01
C THR A 137 -0.94 -15.75 2.45
N GLU A 138 0.02 -16.21 3.24
CA GLU A 138 1.40 -16.37 2.79
C GLU A 138 1.49 -17.33 1.59
N LEU A 139 0.76 -18.45 1.66
CA LEU A 139 0.74 -19.44 0.58
C LEU A 139 0.09 -18.89 -0.70
N ALA A 140 -0.99 -18.12 -0.59
CA ALA A 140 -1.63 -17.49 -1.75
C ALA A 140 -0.74 -16.40 -2.37
N LEU A 141 -0.06 -15.60 -1.56
CA LEU A 141 0.93 -14.62 -2.02
C LEU A 141 2.13 -15.30 -2.70
N ALA A 142 2.65 -16.38 -2.10
CA ALA A 142 3.71 -17.18 -2.72
C ALA A 142 3.27 -17.78 -4.07
N ALA A 143 2.00 -18.23 -4.15
CA ALA A 143 1.43 -18.77 -5.40
C ALA A 143 1.20 -17.67 -6.45
N TYR A 144 0.89 -16.45 -6.03
CA TYR A 144 0.80 -15.30 -6.95
C TYR A 144 2.15 -15.01 -7.60
N ASN A 145 3.22 -14.96 -6.80
CA ASN A 145 4.57 -14.64 -7.26
C ASN A 145 5.25 -15.79 -8.02
N ALA A 146 5.28 -17.00 -7.44
CA ALA A 146 6.02 -18.15 -8.01
C ALA A 146 5.16 -19.09 -8.86
N GLY A 147 3.86 -18.83 -8.93
CA GLY A 147 2.88 -19.74 -9.51
C GLY A 147 2.41 -20.83 -8.54
N PRO A 148 1.14 -21.25 -8.64
CA PRO A 148 0.54 -22.24 -7.73
C PRO A 148 1.23 -23.60 -7.78
N GLY A 149 1.76 -24.00 -8.95
CA GLY A 149 2.50 -25.24 -9.12
C GLY A 149 3.76 -25.35 -8.24
N ALA A 150 4.46 -24.23 -8.03
CA ALA A 150 5.64 -24.18 -7.16
C ALA A 150 5.28 -24.42 -5.69
N VAL A 151 4.19 -23.81 -5.22
CA VAL A 151 3.69 -23.95 -3.84
C VAL A 151 3.18 -25.38 -3.58
N LEU A 152 2.41 -25.93 -4.51
CA LEU A 152 1.92 -27.32 -4.42
C LEU A 152 3.06 -28.32 -4.39
N LYS A 153 4.06 -28.16 -5.26
CA LYS A 153 5.26 -29.01 -5.31
C LYS A 153 6.09 -28.93 -4.04
N ALA A 154 6.28 -27.72 -3.51
CA ALA A 154 7.02 -27.48 -2.27
C ALA A 154 6.24 -27.89 -1.02
N ARG A 155 4.92 -28.08 -1.11
CA ARG A 155 3.99 -28.27 0.01
C ARG A 155 4.15 -27.15 1.07
N GLY A 156 4.33 -25.91 0.62
CA GLY A 156 4.62 -24.73 1.41
C GLY A 156 5.17 -23.61 0.54
N ILE A 157 5.72 -22.57 1.15
CA ILE A 157 6.41 -21.50 0.43
C ILE A 157 7.67 -22.08 -0.21
N PRO A 158 7.82 -21.98 -1.55
CA PRO A 158 8.99 -22.54 -2.24
C PRO A 158 10.29 -21.87 -1.79
N ALA A 159 11.40 -22.63 -1.87
CA ALA A 159 12.74 -22.14 -1.55
C ALA A 159 13.30 -21.25 -2.67
N ILE A 160 12.57 -20.20 -3.03
CA ILE A 160 12.91 -19.17 -4.02
C ILE A 160 13.06 -17.87 -3.24
N ASP A 161 14.26 -17.30 -3.26
CA ASP A 161 14.57 -16.11 -2.42
C ASP A 161 13.68 -14.91 -2.77
N GLU A 162 13.39 -14.69 -4.06
CA GLU A 162 12.48 -13.65 -4.52
C GLU A 162 11.08 -13.83 -3.91
N THR A 163 10.53 -15.05 -3.97
CA THR A 163 9.20 -15.37 -3.46
C THR A 163 9.12 -15.21 -1.93
N ARG A 164 10.15 -15.68 -1.22
CA ARG A 164 10.24 -15.51 0.24
C ARG A 164 10.32 -14.05 0.63
N GLY A 165 11.16 -13.27 -0.08
CA GLY A 165 11.29 -11.84 0.13
C GLY A 165 10.01 -11.07 -0.19
N TYR A 166 9.27 -11.50 -1.23
CA TYR A 166 7.98 -10.94 -1.58
C TYR A 166 6.94 -11.16 -0.48
N VAL A 167 6.78 -12.40 -0.01
CA VAL A 167 5.85 -12.74 1.08
C VAL A 167 6.22 -11.99 2.36
N ASP A 168 7.47 -12.03 2.77
CA ASP A 168 7.97 -11.33 3.96
C ASP A 168 7.70 -9.83 3.90
N ARG A 169 8.03 -9.20 2.78
CA ARG A 169 7.77 -7.77 2.56
C ARG A 169 6.29 -7.41 2.69
N ILE A 170 5.39 -8.25 2.17
CA ILE A 170 3.96 -7.96 2.26
C ILE A 170 3.46 -8.19 3.67
N VAL A 171 3.71 -9.37 4.25
CA VAL A 171 3.10 -9.79 5.51
C VAL A 171 3.71 -9.06 6.72
N ASN A 172 5.03 -8.89 6.74
CA ASN A 172 5.75 -8.38 7.91
C ASN A 172 6.09 -6.89 7.82
N ASP A 173 6.03 -6.27 6.62
CA ASP A 173 6.35 -4.85 6.46
C ASP A 173 5.14 -4.03 5.99
N LEU A 174 4.55 -4.35 4.84
CA LEU A 174 3.53 -3.50 4.21
C LEU A 174 2.15 -3.66 4.84
N LEU A 175 1.69 -4.90 5.08
CA LEU A 175 0.35 -5.17 5.61
C LEU A 175 0.11 -4.49 6.96
N PRO A 176 0.99 -4.59 7.98
CA PRO A 176 0.79 -3.87 9.24
C PRO A 176 0.73 -2.35 9.09
N LYS A 177 1.48 -1.80 8.14
CA LYS A 177 1.47 -0.36 7.86
C LYS A 177 0.16 0.08 7.23
N TYR A 178 -0.39 -0.70 6.29
CA TYR A 178 -1.69 -0.42 5.69
C TYR A 178 -2.84 -0.64 6.67
N GLU A 179 -2.79 -1.67 7.52
CA GLU A 179 -3.77 -1.85 8.60
C GLU A 179 -3.85 -0.62 9.51
N LYS A 180 -2.70 -0.11 9.92
CA LYS A 180 -2.63 1.12 10.72
C LYS A 180 -3.16 2.34 9.95
N SER A 181 -2.76 2.52 8.69
CA SER A 181 -3.21 3.62 7.85
C SER A 181 -4.73 3.61 7.65
N GLU A 182 -5.32 2.45 7.39
CA GLU A 182 -6.76 2.31 7.20
C GLU A 182 -7.55 2.51 8.50
N ALA A 183 -7.00 2.11 9.65
CA ALA A 183 -7.59 2.40 10.96
C ALA A 183 -7.61 3.91 11.27
N GLU A 184 -6.52 4.63 10.94
CA GLU A 184 -6.45 6.09 11.07
C GLU A 184 -7.42 6.79 10.11
N HIS A 185 -7.52 6.31 8.87
CA HIS A 185 -8.47 6.83 7.88
C HIS A 185 -9.92 6.66 8.34
N ALA A 186 -10.29 5.48 8.84
CA ALA A 186 -11.63 5.19 9.34
C ALA A 186 -12.00 6.06 10.56
N SER A 187 -11.03 6.35 11.44
CA SER A 187 -11.27 7.18 12.63
C SER A 187 -11.40 8.68 12.32
N SER A 188 -10.84 9.13 11.20
CA SER A 188 -10.89 10.53 10.73
C SER A 188 -12.12 10.84 9.87
N ALA A 189 -12.84 9.81 9.41
CA ALA A 189 -14.05 9.99 8.63
C ALA A 189 -15.16 10.65 9.48
N PRO A 190 -15.88 11.67 8.97
CA PRO A 190 -16.97 12.31 9.70
C PRO A 190 -18.05 11.27 10.00
N SER A 191 -18.50 11.21 11.27
CA SER A 191 -19.63 10.35 11.65
C SER A 191 -20.85 10.68 10.76
N PRO A 192 -21.56 9.66 10.24
CA PRO A 192 -22.79 9.92 9.51
C PRO A 192 -23.74 10.69 10.43
N SER A 193 -23.98 11.97 10.10
CA SER A 193 -24.94 12.79 10.82
C SER A 193 -26.29 12.09 10.75
N GLY A 194 -26.79 11.63 11.91
CA GLY A 194 -28.08 10.98 12.03
C GLY A 194 -29.16 11.83 11.39
N SER A 195 -29.68 11.40 10.26
CA SER A 195 -30.91 11.90 9.69
C SER A 195 -32.03 11.48 10.64
N SER A 196 -32.38 12.37 11.60
CA SER A 196 -33.65 12.27 12.35
C SER A 196 -34.77 12.38 11.35
N ALA A 197 -35.36 11.24 10.99
CA ALA A 197 -36.67 11.22 10.36
C ALA A 197 -37.69 11.80 11.35
N ARG A 198 -38.35 12.89 10.95
CA ARG A 198 -39.64 13.31 11.48
C ARG A 198 -40.74 12.92 10.53
#